data_6591be656a1dc65a29dced14ca399044
#
_entry.id   6591be656a1dc65a29dced14ca399044
#
_cell.length_a   1.000
_cell.length_b   1.000
_cell.length_c   1.000
_cell.angle_alpha   90.00
_cell.angle_beta   90.00
_cell.angle_gamma   90.00
#
_symmetry.space_group_name_H-M   'P 1'
#
loop_
_entity.id
_entity.type
_entity.pdbx_description
1 polymer ?
#
loop_
_entity_poly.entity_id
_entity_poly.type
_entity_poly.pdbx_seq_one_letter_code
_entity_poly.pdbx_strand_id
1 'polypeptide(L)'
;MTDKYYAALLVFSAGFLLRLVPEMIAYPYPIGYDVINYYIPVLTNFDIHWHSTSHEFPMYVYLLHLIGSAVASSPYITVLASAIFMFGMLSLSIFTIGIRILNISVTESIFLSIFVILQMPVLRTTWDLHKDVFSISLMFFVFSLIAVNKSSNSLNQLLKSIVSIILSSAIAVSDRMVGGLFSLSLFIYAIKSKDKIAALSSIAALFVFVIALFMGTTIWNDLSKFGFIEHQVVTVRHIGISSASYNPFNLLISFIAVNGLLVPAALLGLRHEKNAKILKIALLINIFGSFSWILFPNDESLVANRWIILTGIFLSIFAGNGFIILSKRICVRKSKTAYPVLLITIAIFGIIGISYIASPYRSPFVLYEIVRGCIGSFEPVSMQFNSLDVKENPMLLSAIEWINKNTTPNAIIIGANHLRGWMELELEQGRTFHFFNSKEGILNFLRNTKSQNSYLFSLSGENPVLSGIKVKNVYKSELITISRVYFPTMQAGQIINMIHTN
;
A
#
# COMPACT_ATOMS: atom_id res chain seq x y z
N MET A 1 27.91 -16.08 19.09
CA MET A 1 26.61 -16.37 18.43
C MET A 1 25.45 -15.69 19.15
N THR A 2 25.43 -15.68 20.47
CA THR A 2 24.37 -15.08 21.32
C THR A 2 24.04 -13.63 20.96
N ASP A 3 25.03 -12.77 20.75
CA ASP A 3 24.78 -11.31 20.48
C ASP A 3 24.00 -11.04 19.19
N LYS A 4 24.15 -11.87 18.15
CA LYS A 4 23.40 -11.71 16.91
C LYS A 4 21.93 -12.07 17.06
N TYR A 5 21.59 -13.07 17.89
CA TYR A 5 20.20 -13.45 18.15
C TYR A 5 19.47 -12.38 18.96
N TYR A 6 20.12 -11.84 20.00
CA TYR A 6 19.55 -10.74 20.77
C TYR A 6 19.37 -9.48 19.91
N ALA A 7 20.33 -9.17 19.04
CA ALA A 7 20.21 -8.06 18.10
C ALA A 7 19.05 -8.26 17.10
N ALA A 8 18.91 -9.49 16.57
CA ALA A 8 17.80 -9.83 15.67
C ALA A 8 16.44 -9.69 16.36
N LEU A 9 16.31 -10.18 17.60
CA LEU A 9 15.09 -10.02 18.41
C LEU A 9 14.81 -8.53 18.69
N LEU A 10 15.83 -7.76 19.05
CA LEU A 10 15.71 -6.33 19.32
C LEU A 10 15.14 -5.55 18.11
N VAL A 11 15.72 -5.78 16.92
CA VAL A 11 15.28 -5.06 15.71
C VAL A 11 13.90 -5.51 15.25
N PHE A 12 13.59 -6.81 15.37
CA PHE A 12 12.23 -7.31 15.13
C PHE A 12 11.22 -6.64 16.05
N SER A 13 11.51 -6.63 17.37
CA SER A 13 10.65 -6.01 18.37
C SER A 13 10.50 -4.50 18.13
N ALA A 14 11.55 -3.80 17.71
CA ALA A 14 11.47 -2.38 17.39
C ALA A 14 10.49 -2.12 16.23
N GLY A 15 10.58 -2.86 15.14
CA GLY A 15 9.62 -2.76 14.04
C GLY A 15 8.20 -3.13 14.46
N PHE A 16 8.05 -4.26 15.17
CA PHE A 16 6.77 -4.71 15.72
C PHE A 16 6.10 -3.63 16.58
N LEU A 17 6.80 -3.08 17.55
CA LEU A 17 6.28 -2.06 18.46
C LEU A 17 5.99 -0.76 17.73
N LEU A 18 6.84 -0.34 16.79
CA LEU A 18 6.63 0.88 16.02
C LEU A 18 5.34 0.82 15.20
N ARG A 19 4.98 -0.35 14.64
CA ARG A 19 3.73 -0.53 13.90
C ARG A 19 2.53 -0.71 14.83
N LEU A 20 2.72 -1.25 16.01
CA LEU A 20 1.66 -1.40 17.01
C LEU A 20 1.13 -0.04 17.49
N VAL A 21 2.00 0.97 17.62
CA VAL A 21 1.63 2.31 18.13
C VAL A 21 0.47 2.95 17.36
N PRO A 22 0.54 3.12 16.02
CA PRO A 22 -0.55 3.76 15.28
C PRO A 22 -1.85 2.95 15.35
N GLU A 23 -1.79 1.62 15.41
CA GLU A 23 -2.98 0.79 15.56
C GLU A 23 -3.66 0.98 16.93
N MET A 24 -2.86 1.10 17.99
CA MET A 24 -3.42 1.36 19.33
C MET A 24 -4.04 2.76 19.47
N ILE A 25 -3.45 3.76 18.80
CA ILE A 25 -4.01 5.13 18.79
C ILE A 25 -5.34 5.16 18.04
N ALA A 26 -5.44 4.41 16.94
CA ALA A 26 -6.62 4.37 16.08
C ALA A 26 -7.74 3.46 16.63
N TYR A 27 -7.42 2.50 17.50
CA TYR A 27 -8.39 1.51 18.00
C TYR A 27 -9.71 2.16 18.47
N PRO A 28 -10.89 1.62 18.12
CA PRO A 28 -11.14 0.32 17.47
C PRO A 28 -11.14 0.35 15.92
N TYR A 29 -10.76 1.45 15.30
CA TYR A 29 -10.83 1.62 13.85
C TYR A 29 -9.52 1.18 13.17
N PRO A 30 -9.59 0.48 12.02
CA PRO A 30 -8.39 0.14 11.26
C PRO A 30 -7.76 1.38 10.63
N ILE A 31 -6.44 1.38 10.50
CA ILE A 31 -5.69 2.35 9.71
C ILE A 31 -5.34 1.76 8.33
N GLY A 32 -5.18 2.64 7.34
CA GLY A 32 -4.82 2.24 5.97
C GLY A 32 -6.02 2.16 5.02
N TYR A 33 -5.84 2.77 3.85
CA TYR A 33 -6.89 2.81 2.84
C TYR A 33 -7.22 1.41 2.29
N ASP A 34 -6.20 0.63 1.92
CA ASP A 34 -6.41 -0.72 1.41
C ASP A 34 -6.89 -1.67 2.51
N VAL A 35 -6.65 -1.36 3.78
CA VAL A 35 -7.12 -2.19 4.90
C VAL A 35 -8.64 -2.22 4.94
N ILE A 36 -9.28 -1.06 4.89
CA ILE A 36 -10.75 -0.96 4.98
C ILE A 36 -11.43 -1.21 3.63
N ASN A 37 -10.81 -0.82 2.51
CA ASN A 37 -11.44 -0.92 1.20
C ASN A 37 -11.10 -2.22 0.44
N TYR A 38 -10.15 -3.03 0.95
CA TYR A 38 -9.73 -4.24 0.27
C TYR A 38 -9.55 -5.43 1.22
N TYR A 39 -8.61 -5.37 2.21
CA TYR A 39 -8.26 -6.58 2.96
C TYR A 39 -9.39 -7.09 3.85
N ILE A 40 -10.04 -6.23 4.63
CA ILE A 40 -11.12 -6.64 5.54
C ILE A 40 -12.34 -7.12 4.75
N PRO A 41 -12.88 -6.39 3.75
CA PRO A 41 -13.98 -6.88 2.93
C PRO A 41 -13.70 -8.23 2.23
N VAL A 42 -12.51 -8.39 1.64
CA VAL A 42 -12.12 -9.64 0.98
C VAL A 42 -12.07 -10.80 1.97
N LEU A 43 -11.56 -10.61 3.17
CA LEU A 43 -11.50 -11.66 4.18
C LEU A 43 -12.87 -11.95 4.82
N THR A 44 -13.74 -10.96 4.91
CA THR A 44 -15.11 -11.13 5.44
C THR A 44 -15.97 -11.96 4.50
N ASN A 45 -15.84 -11.76 3.19
CA ASN A 45 -16.61 -12.45 2.15
C ASN A 45 -15.66 -13.14 1.16
N PHE A 46 -14.76 -13.99 1.67
CA PHE A 46 -13.65 -14.55 0.90
C PHE A 46 -14.11 -15.28 -0.36
N ASP A 47 -15.14 -16.10 -0.27
CA ASP A 47 -15.64 -16.89 -1.40
C ASP A 47 -16.21 -16.01 -2.53
N ILE A 48 -16.81 -14.87 -2.18
CA ILE A 48 -17.39 -13.91 -3.14
C ILE A 48 -16.29 -13.04 -3.74
N HIS A 49 -15.44 -12.46 -2.91
CA HIS A 49 -14.44 -11.48 -3.33
C HIS A 49 -13.17 -12.11 -3.89
N TRP A 50 -12.88 -13.37 -3.57
CA TRP A 50 -11.72 -14.07 -4.08
C TRP A 50 -11.62 -14.01 -5.60
N HIS A 51 -12.74 -14.24 -6.29
CA HIS A 51 -12.77 -14.22 -7.74
C HIS A 51 -12.70 -12.82 -8.36
N SER A 52 -13.06 -11.77 -7.61
CA SER A 52 -13.18 -10.42 -8.16
C SER A 52 -11.98 -9.50 -7.93
N THR A 53 -11.21 -9.69 -6.86
CA THR A 53 -10.23 -8.68 -6.42
C THR A 53 -8.82 -9.20 -6.14
N SER A 54 -8.64 -10.50 -5.85
CA SER A 54 -7.34 -11.04 -5.41
C SER A 54 -6.65 -11.96 -6.41
N HIS A 55 -7.26 -12.19 -7.55
CA HIS A 55 -6.84 -13.22 -8.51
C HIS A 55 -5.48 -12.97 -9.17
N GLU A 56 -5.03 -11.72 -9.30
CA GLU A 56 -3.76 -11.45 -10.00
C GLU A 56 -2.53 -11.83 -9.16
N PHE A 57 -2.54 -11.53 -7.85
CA PHE A 57 -1.41 -11.77 -6.94
C PHE A 57 -1.92 -12.18 -5.55
N PRO A 58 -2.42 -13.41 -5.41
CA PRO A 58 -3.26 -13.81 -4.27
C PRO A 58 -2.51 -14.24 -3.02
N MET A 59 -1.19 -14.49 -3.09
CA MET A 59 -0.46 -15.20 -2.04
C MET A 59 -0.63 -14.61 -0.63
N TYR A 60 -0.51 -13.28 -0.51
CA TYR A 60 -0.62 -12.64 0.79
C TYR A 60 -2.03 -12.75 1.38
N VAL A 61 -3.06 -12.45 0.58
CA VAL A 61 -4.47 -12.51 1.02
C VAL A 61 -4.88 -13.95 1.36
N TYR A 62 -4.42 -14.91 0.56
CA TYR A 62 -4.65 -16.33 0.83
C TYR A 62 -4.01 -16.78 2.15
N LEU A 63 -2.78 -16.35 2.43
CA LEU A 63 -2.13 -16.60 3.72
C LEU A 63 -2.91 -15.99 4.89
N LEU A 64 -3.42 -14.76 4.74
CA LEU A 64 -4.26 -14.13 5.76
C LEU A 64 -5.55 -14.94 6.01
N HIS A 65 -6.20 -15.38 4.94
CA HIS A 65 -7.40 -16.21 5.05
C HIS A 65 -7.11 -17.53 5.77
N LEU A 66 -6.03 -18.23 5.39
CA LEU A 66 -5.64 -19.49 6.05
C LEU A 66 -5.33 -19.28 7.53
N ILE A 67 -4.55 -18.23 7.89
CA ILE A 67 -4.20 -17.93 9.28
C ILE A 67 -5.46 -17.55 10.05
N GLY A 68 -6.26 -16.63 9.54
CA GLY A 68 -7.49 -16.18 10.20
C GLY A 68 -8.47 -17.33 10.46
N SER A 69 -8.65 -18.22 9.47
CA SER A 69 -9.49 -19.41 9.60
C SER A 69 -8.95 -20.42 10.63
N ALA A 70 -7.62 -20.63 10.62
CA ALA A 70 -6.98 -21.57 11.54
C ALA A 70 -7.06 -21.13 13.01
N VAL A 71 -7.04 -19.81 13.27
CA VAL A 71 -7.10 -19.24 14.64
C VAL A 71 -8.50 -18.76 15.00
N ALA A 72 -9.47 -18.91 14.09
CA ALA A 72 -10.84 -18.41 14.26
C ALA A 72 -10.90 -16.91 14.65
N SER A 73 -9.99 -16.09 14.10
CA SER A 73 -9.94 -14.66 14.38
C SER A 73 -10.79 -13.86 13.41
N SER A 74 -11.26 -12.69 13.84
CA SER A 74 -11.96 -11.78 12.94
C SER A 74 -11.03 -11.28 11.82
N PRO A 75 -11.56 -10.95 10.62
CA PRO A 75 -10.79 -10.38 9.52
C PRO A 75 -9.94 -9.17 9.95
N TYR A 76 -10.52 -8.27 10.74
CA TYR A 76 -9.82 -7.10 11.26
C TYR A 76 -8.60 -7.48 12.12
N ILE A 77 -8.77 -8.37 13.10
CA ILE A 77 -7.67 -8.81 13.98
C ILE A 77 -6.59 -9.51 13.16
N THR A 78 -6.97 -10.31 12.16
CA THR A 78 -6.01 -11.00 11.28
C THR A 78 -5.16 -10.01 10.50
N VAL A 79 -5.77 -8.99 9.88
CA VAL A 79 -5.04 -7.97 9.13
C VAL A 79 -4.13 -7.14 10.04
N LEU A 80 -4.65 -6.70 11.20
CA LEU A 80 -3.90 -5.93 12.19
C LEU A 80 -2.67 -6.70 12.70
N ALA A 81 -2.86 -7.92 13.17
CA ALA A 81 -1.76 -8.75 13.67
C ALA A 81 -0.71 -9.02 12.58
N SER A 82 -1.16 -9.28 11.36
CA SER A 82 -0.28 -9.45 10.21
C SER A 82 0.54 -8.20 9.91
N ALA A 83 -0.08 -7.00 9.88
CA ALA A 83 0.62 -5.75 9.61
C ALA A 83 1.75 -5.50 10.62
N ILE A 84 1.46 -5.70 11.91
CA ILE A 84 2.42 -5.53 13.00
C ILE A 84 3.58 -6.54 12.86
N PHE A 85 3.25 -7.82 12.63
CA PHE A 85 4.24 -8.87 12.47
C PHE A 85 5.13 -8.64 11.24
N MET A 86 4.55 -8.28 10.09
CA MET A 86 5.28 -8.05 8.84
C MET A 86 6.24 -6.87 8.96
N PHE A 87 5.90 -5.85 9.74
CA PHE A 87 6.83 -4.73 9.94
C PHE A 87 8.02 -5.13 10.83
N GLY A 88 7.82 -5.99 11.81
CA GLY A 88 8.91 -6.65 12.52
C GLY A 88 9.81 -7.46 11.59
N MET A 89 9.23 -8.24 10.66
CA MET A 89 9.95 -9.01 9.65
C MET A 89 10.73 -8.12 8.68
N LEU A 90 10.17 -6.98 8.27
CA LEU A 90 10.87 -6.01 7.43
C LEU A 90 12.10 -5.45 8.16
N SER A 91 11.94 -5.04 9.42
CA SER A 91 13.05 -4.57 10.25
C SER A 91 14.15 -5.61 10.36
N LEU A 92 13.79 -6.88 10.62
CA LEU A 92 14.73 -8.01 10.68
C LEU A 92 15.43 -8.27 9.33
N SER A 93 14.70 -8.15 8.22
CA SER A 93 15.28 -8.35 6.88
C SER A 93 16.33 -7.28 6.54
N ILE A 94 16.08 -6.01 6.93
CA ILE A 94 17.03 -4.91 6.78
C ILE A 94 18.29 -5.15 7.65
N PHE A 95 18.12 -5.64 8.88
CA PHE A 95 19.24 -6.04 9.73
C PHE A 95 20.10 -7.11 9.06
N THR A 96 19.48 -8.11 8.42
CA THR A 96 20.22 -9.16 7.69
C THR A 96 20.97 -8.62 6.47
N ILE A 97 20.42 -7.61 5.78
CA ILE A 97 21.13 -6.86 4.72
C ILE A 97 22.39 -6.20 5.28
N GLY A 98 22.29 -5.53 6.42
CA GLY A 98 23.46 -4.92 7.09
C GLY A 98 24.56 -5.92 7.34
N ILE A 99 24.24 -7.06 7.96
CA ILE A 99 25.21 -8.10 8.29
C ILE A 99 25.77 -8.81 7.06
N ARG A 100 24.92 -9.16 6.07
CA ARG A 100 25.28 -10.12 5.02
C ARG A 100 25.65 -9.49 3.68
N ILE A 101 25.10 -8.34 3.37
CA ILE A 101 25.35 -7.65 2.10
C ILE A 101 26.31 -6.48 2.29
N LEU A 102 26.05 -5.63 3.30
CA LEU A 102 26.89 -4.46 3.58
C LEU A 102 28.11 -4.79 4.44
N ASN A 103 28.18 -5.99 5.04
CA ASN A 103 29.27 -6.43 5.91
C ASN A 103 29.60 -5.44 7.04
N ILE A 104 28.62 -4.77 7.59
CA ILE A 104 28.78 -3.88 8.74
C ILE A 104 28.60 -4.62 10.06
N SER A 105 29.09 -4.03 11.15
CA SER A 105 29.01 -4.64 12.48
C SER A 105 27.56 -4.84 12.95
N VAL A 106 27.36 -5.69 13.95
CA VAL A 106 26.04 -5.95 14.54
C VAL A 106 25.38 -4.66 15.02
N THR A 107 26.14 -3.81 15.76
CA THR A 107 25.63 -2.52 16.25
C THR A 107 25.25 -1.56 15.11
N GLU A 108 26.06 -1.50 14.07
CA GLU A 108 25.76 -0.69 12.89
C GLU A 108 24.55 -1.22 12.11
N SER A 109 24.35 -2.54 12.10
CA SER A 109 23.18 -3.16 11.47
C SER A 109 21.90 -2.92 12.26
N ILE A 110 21.98 -2.85 13.60
CA ILE A 110 20.86 -2.39 14.46
C ILE A 110 20.51 -0.92 14.11
N PHE A 111 21.53 -0.03 14.08
CA PHE A 111 21.33 1.35 13.68
C PHE A 111 20.67 1.44 12.30
N LEU A 112 21.20 0.72 11.30
CA LEU A 112 20.66 0.70 9.93
C LEU A 112 19.18 0.31 9.93
N SER A 113 18.84 -0.77 10.62
CA SER A 113 17.47 -1.28 10.68
C SER A 113 16.53 -0.25 11.31
N ILE A 114 16.87 0.29 12.48
CA ILE A 114 16.05 1.29 13.17
C ILE A 114 15.94 2.56 12.33
N PHE A 115 17.06 3.03 11.74
CA PHE A 115 17.04 4.21 10.86
C PHE A 115 16.07 4.03 9.69
N VAL A 116 16.12 2.89 9.01
CA VAL A 116 15.32 2.63 7.80
C VAL A 116 13.83 2.53 8.13
N ILE A 117 13.43 1.83 9.21
CA ILE A 117 12.01 1.69 9.56
C ILE A 117 11.36 3.01 10.03
N LEU A 118 12.16 4.01 10.41
CA LEU A 118 11.68 5.35 10.77
C LEU A 118 11.50 6.27 9.56
N GLN A 119 11.93 5.84 8.37
CA GLN A 119 11.80 6.67 7.18
C GLN A 119 10.38 6.69 6.65
N MET A 120 9.95 7.88 6.22
CA MET A 120 8.60 8.08 5.69
C MET A 120 8.20 7.10 4.58
N PRO A 121 9.01 6.81 3.54
CA PRO A 121 8.61 5.85 2.51
C PRO A 121 8.37 4.44 3.07
N VAL A 122 9.11 4.03 4.11
CA VAL A 122 8.92 2.73 4.77
C VAL A 122 7.63 2.73 5.60
N LEU A 123 7.40 3.78 6.38
CA LEU A 123 6.17 3.95 7.16
C LEU A 123 4.95 4.03 6.26
N ARG A 124 5.05 4.77 5.13
CA ARG A 124 3.97 4.86 4.14
C ARG A 124 3.63 3.50 3.53
N THR A 125 4.62 2.68 3.23
CA THR A 125 4.39 1.34 2.69
C THR A 125 3.65 0.46 3.70
N THR A 126 4.01 0.53 4.98
CA THR A 126 3.35 -0.27 6.02
C THR A 126 1.97 0.25 6.42
N TRP A 127 1.61 1.48 6.06
CA TRP A 127 0.32 2.06 6.39
C TRP A 127 -0.84 1.30 5.71
N ASP A 128 -0.73 0.97 4.42
CA ASP A 128 -1.78 0.28 3.65
C ASP A 128 -1.29 -0.78 2.65
N LEU A 129 -0.03 -0.72 2.22
CA LEU A 129 0.53 -1.61 1.20
C LEU A 129 1.09 -2.91 1.82
N HIS A 130 0.27 -3.65 2.53
CA HIS A 130 0.72 -4.83 3.28
C HIS A 130 1.31 -5.93 2.39
N LYS A 131 0.79 -6.11 1.16
CA LYS A 131 1.38 -7.04 0.16
C LYS A 131 2.81 -6.66 -0.19
N ASP A 132 3.06 -5.36 -0.35
CA ASP A 132 4.40 -4.83 -0.65
C ASP A 132 5.34 -5.08 0.53
N VAL A 133 4.92 -4.80 1.78
CA VAL A 133 5.73 -5.05 2.99
C VAL A 133 6.12 -6.52 3.10
N PHE A 134 5.17 -7.43 2.88
CA PHE A 134 5.41 -8.86 2.85
C PHE A 134 6.46 -9.23 1.80
N SER A 135 6.22 -8.81 0.55
CA SER A 135 7.08 -9.11 -0.59
C SER A 135 8.48 -8.51 -0.44
N ILE A 136 8.60 -7.26 0.03
CA ILE A 136 9.90 -6.59 0.27
C ILE A 136 10.68 -7.29 1.38
N SER A 137 10.01 -7.70 2.47
CA SER A 137 10.66 -8.43 3.56
C SER A 137 11.27 -9.74 3.07
N LEU A 138 10.51 -10.51 2.29
CA LEU A 138 11.00 -11.76 1.69
C LEU A 138 12.11 -11.49 0.66
N MET A 139 11.98 -10.45 -0.17
CA MET A 139 12.99 -10.05 -1.15
C MET A 139 14.34 -9.76 -0.48
N PHE A 140 14.35 -9.01 0.61
CA PHE A 140 15.57 -8.70 1.36
C PHE A 140 16.17 -9.93 2.02
N PHE A 141 15.37 -10.88 2.51
CA PHE A 141 15.86 -12.17 2.97
C PHE A 141 16.50 -12.98 1.84
N VAL A 142 15.88 -13.08 0.67
CA VAL A 142 16.44 -13.81 -0.47
C VAL A 142 17.75 -13.16 -0.95
N PHE A 143 17.79 -11.83 -1.06
CA PHE A 143 19.03 -11.12 -1.39
C PHE A 143 20.15 -11.42 -0.39
N SER A 144 19.82 -11.45 0.90
CA SER A 144 20.76 -11.78 1.97
C SER A 144 21.19 -13.25 1.93
N LEU A 145 20.32 -14.18 1.55
CA LEU A 145 20.65 -15.60 1.36
C LEU A 145 21.63 -15.78 0.19
N ILE A 146 21.35 -15.14 -0.94
CA ILE A 146 22.19 -15.25 -2.14
C ILE A 146 23.57 -14.62 -1.93
N ALA A 147 23.65 -13.50 -1.21
CA ALA A 147 24.91 -12.79 -0.97
C ALA A 147 25.90 -13.57 -0.09
N VAL A 148 25.46 -14.55 0.70
CA VAL A 148 26.35 -15.37 1.53
C VAL A 148 27.20 -16.27 0.65
N ASN A 149 28.51 -16.20 0.84
CA ASN A 149 29.50 -17.04 0.13
C ASN A 149 29.15 -18.53 0.18
N LYS A 150 29.58 -19.27 -0.84
CA LYS A 150 29.34 -20.69 -1.02
C LYS A 150 29.76 -21.48 0.25
N SER A 151 28.79 -22.14 0.87
CA SER A 151 29.07 -23.11 1.89
C SER A 151 29.89 -24.27 1.26
N SER A 152 30.89 -24.76 1.95
CA SER A 152 31.64 -25.97 1.53
C SER A 152 30.78 -27.24 1.60
N ASN A 153 29.66 -27.22 2.35
CA ASN A 153 28.77 -28.35 2.52
C ASN A 153 27.67 -28.36 1.44
N SER A 154 27.62 -29.45 0.65
CA SER A 154 26.66 -29.65 -0.44
C SER A 154 25.18 -29.62 0.03
N LEU A 155 24.89 -30.20 1.22
CA LEU A 155 23.55 -30.20 1.79
C LEU A 155 23.04 -28.76 2.10
N ASN A 156 23.93 -27.93 2.70
CA ASN A 156 23.59 -26.53 2.98
C ASN A 156 23.37 -25.71 1.71
N GLN A 157 24.08 -26.02 0.62
CA GLN A 157 23.87 -25.40 -0.68
C GLN A 157 22.53 -25.81 -1.30
N LEU A 158 22.17 -27.10 -1.21
CA LEU A 158 20.89 -27.60 -1.68
C LEU A 158 19.71 -26.95 -0.93
N LEU A 159 19.76 -26.95 0.41
CA LEU A 159 18.74 -26.32 1.25
C LEU A 159 18.59 -24.84 0.94
N LYS A 160 19.70 -24.12 0.81
CA LYS A 160 19.73 -22.72 0.41
C LYS A 160 19.06 -22.49 -0.94
N SER A 161 19.31 -23.35 -1.92
CA SER A 161 18.71 -23.27 -3.25
C SER A 161 17.20 -23.47 -3.18
N ILE A 162 16.73 -24.52 -2.48
CA ILE A 162 15.30 -24.82 -2.32
C ILE A 162 14.58 -23.66 -1.65
N VAL A 163 15.10 -23.17 -0.50
CA VAL A 163 14.50 -22.04 0.23
C VAL A 163 14.48 -20.79 -0.64
N SER A 164 15.57 -20.49 -1.37
CA SER A 164 15.61 -19.32 -2.25
C SER A 164 14.59 -19.42 -3.38
N ILE A 165 14.41 -20.59 -4.00
CA ILE A 165 13.43 -20.81 -5.07
C ILE A 165 11.99 -20.64 -4.54
N ILE A 166 11.66 -21.27 -3.40
CA ILE A 166 10.33 -21.18 -2.78
C ILE A 166 10.00 -19.72 -2.44
N LEU A 167 10.90 -19.04 -1.75
CA LEU A 167 10.67 -17.64 -1.39
C LEU A 167 10.59 -16.73 -2.62
N SER A 168 11.39 -16.97 -3.65
CA SER A 168 11.37 -16.22 -4.91
C SER A 168 10.03 -16.38 -5.63
N SER A 169 9.48 -17.59 -5.66
CA SER A 169 8.16 -17.87 -6.21
C SER A 169 7.05 -17.18 -5.40
N ALA A 170 7.15 -17.23 -4.07
CA ALA A 170 6.21 -16.56 -3.18
C ALA A 170 6.19 -15.04 -3.40
N ILE A 171 7.36 -14.39 -3.54
CA ILE A 171 7.45 -12.96 -3.84
C ILE A 171 6.75 -12.64 -5.17
N ALA A 172 7.01 -13.46 -6.19
CA ALA A 172 6.50 -13.27 -7.54
C ALA A 172 4.96 -13.29 -7.64
N VAL A 173 4.27 -14.01 -6.73
CA VAL A 173 2.79 -14.10 -6.68
C VAL A 173 2.15 -13.28 -5.56
N SER A 174 2.94 -12.51 -4.82
CA SER A 174 2.41 -11.73 -3.69
C SER A 174 2.03 -10.31 -4.08
N ASP A 175 2.85 -9.67 -4.91
CA ASP A 175 2.62 -8.30 -5.38
C ASP A 175 3.18 -8.10 -6.79
N ARG A 176 2.43 -7.38 -7.63
CA ARG A 176 2.79 -7.16 -9.04
C ARG A 176 4.07 -6.33 -9.19
N MET A 177 4.20 -5.24 -8.43
CA MET A 177 5.32 -4.32 -8.58
C MET A 177 6.60 -4.90 -7.97
N VAL A 178 6.49 -5.36 -6.71
CA VAL A 178 7.64 -5.94 -6.01
C VAL A 178 8.07 -7.26 -6.65
N GLY A 179 7.12 -8.09 -7.10
CA GLY A 179 7.40 -9.33 -7.83
C GLY A 179 8.14 -9.07 -9.14
N GLY A 180 7.70 -8.09 -9.92
CA GLY A 180 8.38 -7.65 -11.15
C GLY A 180 9.77 -7.08 -10.88
N LEU A 181 9.88 -6.15 -9.92
CA LEU A 181 11.15 -5.58 -9.47
C LEU A 181 12.14 -6.66 -9.04
N PHE A 182 11.69 -7.58 -8.18
CA PHE A 182 12.49 -8.66 -7.65
C PHE A 182 13.00 -9.58 -8.77
N SER A 183 12.09 -10.06 -9.62
CA SER A 183 12.39 -10.99 -10.70
C SER A 183 13.42 -10.39 -11.67
N LEU A 184 13.23 -9.14 -12.08
CA LEU A 184 14.14 -8.43 -12.98
C LEU A 184 15.49 -8.15 -12.32
N SER A 185 15.49 -7.71 -11.05
CA SER A 185 16.72 -7.44 -10.30
C SER A 185 17.57 -8.69 -10.15
N LEU A 186 16.92 -9.81 -9.80
CA LEU A 186 17.60 -11.08 -9.60
C LEU A 186 18.12 -11.65 -10.93
N PHE A 187 17.37 -11.50 -12.02
CA PHE A 187 17.79 -11.91 -13.36
C PHE A 187 19.05 -11.16 -13.83
N ILE A 188 19.06 -9.84 -13.73
CA ILE A 188 20.22 -9.03 -14.09
C ILE A 188 21.42 -9.37 -13.21
N TYR A 189 21.18 -9.57 -11.91
CA TYR A 189 22.23 -9.97 -10.97
C TYR A 189 22.81 -11.35 -11.33
N ALA A 190 21.96 -12.32 -11.65
CA ALA A 190 22.37 -13.69 -12.00
C ALA A 190 23.27 -13.70 -13.25
N ILE A 191 22.92 -12.93 -14.28
CA ILE A 191 23.74 -12.78 -15.50
C ILE A 191 25.13 -12.19 -15.15
N LYS A 192 25.16 -11.13 -14.31
CA LYS A 192 26.42 -10.45 -13.96
C LYS A 192 27.30 -11.24 -13.01
N SER A 193 26.72 -11.98 -12.06
CA SER A 193 27.44 -12.73 -11.02
C SER A 193 27.79 -14.16 -11.42
N LYS A 194 27.10 -14.72 -12.42
CA LYS A 194 27.15 -16.13 -12.81
C LYS A 194 26.83 -17.08 -11.65
N ASP A 195 26.01 -16.62 -10.69
CA ASP A 195 25.59 -17.40 -9.52
C ASP A 195 24.45 -18.33 -9.91
N LYS A 196 24.63 -19.64 -9.72
CA LYS A 196 23.66 -20.66 -10.11
C LYS A 196 22.37 -20.58 -9.27
N ILE A 197 22.47 -20.26 -7.97
CA ILE A 197 21.32 -20.14 -7.08
C ILE A 197 20.48 -18.93 -7.50
N ALA A 198 21.14 -17.80 -7.75
CA ALA A 198 20.47 -16.60 -8.27
C ALA A 198 19.80 -16.87 -9.62
N ALA A 199 20.46 -17.62 -10.52
CA ALA A 199 19.88 -17.97 -11.82
C ALA A 199 18.63 -18.86 -11.69
N LEU A 200 18.69 -19.94 -10.91
CA LEU A 200 17.55 -20.82 -10.68
C LEU A 200 16.38 -20.08 -10.01
N SER A 201 16.68 -19.28 -8.98
CA SER A 201 15.66 -18.47 -8.28
C SER A 201 15.03 -17.41 -9.21
N SER A 202 15.82 -16.79 -10.10
CA SER A 202 15.29 -15.80 -11.04
C SER A 202 14.40 -16.42 -12.12
N ILE A 203 14.80 -17.61 -12.63
CA ILE A 203 13.98 -18.35 -13.62
C ILE A 203 12.64 -18.75 -12.97
N ALA A 204 12.67 -19.31 -11.76
CA ALA A 204 11.47 -19.68 -11.03
C ALA A 204 10.55 -18.46 -10.78
N ALA A 205 11.14 -17.35 -10.30
CA ALA A 205 10.39 -16.12 -10.06
C ALA A 205 9.77 -15.56 -11.33
N LEU A 206 10.53 -15.45 -12.43
CA LEU A 206 10.03 -14.95 -13.71
C LEU A 206 8.93 -15.85 -14.27
N PHE A 207 9.11 -17.16 -14.23
CA PHE A 207 8.11 -18.11 -14.71
C PHE A 207 6.79 -17.96 -13.95
N VAL A 208 6.86 -17.97 -12.62
CA VAL A 208 5.69 -17.84 -11.76
C VAL A 208 5.04 -16.46 -11.90
N PHE A 209 5.84 -15.39 -12.03
CA PHE A 209 5.35 -14.03 -12.26
C PHE A 209 4.59 -13.90 -13.58
N VAL A 210 5.14 -14.46 -14.66
CA VAL A 210 4.49 -14.46 -15.98
C VAL A 210 3.18 -15.24 -15.93
N ILE A 211 3.16 -16.42 -15.28
CA ILE A 211 1.92 -17.17 -15.08
C ILE A 211 0.89 -16.35 -14.32
N ALA A 212 1.27 -15.71 -13.21
CA ALA A 212 0.37 -14.88 -12.41
C ALA A 212 -0.24 -13.72 -13.22
N LEU A 213 0.57 -13.07 -14.09
CA LEU A 213 0.08 -12.04 -15.01
C LEU A 213 -0.95 -12.58 -16.00
N PHE A 214 -0.67 -13.75 -16.61
CA PHE A 214 -1.57 -14.36 -17.60
C PHE A 214 -2.85 -14.90 -16.96
N MET A 215 -2.76 -15.56 -15.82
CA MET A 215 -3.94 -16.10 -15.12
C MET A 215 -4.91 -15.01 -14.71
N GLY A 216 -4.41 -13.85 -14.26
CA GLY A 216 -5.24 -12.70 -13.92
C GLY A 216 -6.05 -12.15 -15.08
N THR A 217 -5.55 -12.27 -16.32
CA THR A 217 -6.20 -11.68 -17.51
C THR A 217 -7.11 -12.67 -18.25
N THR A 218 -6.77 -13.94 -18.33
CA THR A 218 -7.47 -14.94 -19.17
C THR A 218 -8.61 -15.66 -18.45
N ILE A 219 -8.40 -16.15 -17.25
CA ILE A 219 -9.44 -16.90 -16.51
C ILE A 219 -10.63 -15.99 -16.20
N TRP A 220 -10.40 -14.73 -15.90
CA TRP A 220 -11.45 -13.77 -15.60
C TRP A 220 -12.33 -13.45 -16.82
N ASN A 221 -11.71 -13.23 -17.98
CA ASN A 221 -12.46 -12.98 -19.22
C ASN A 221 -13.28 -14.18 -19.67
N ASP A 222 -12.87 -15.38 -19.34
CA ASP A 222 -13.60 -16.59 -19.71
C ASP A 222 -14.72 -16.92 -18.71
N LEU A 223 -14.50 -16.73 -17.41
CA LEU A 223 -15.55 -16.92 -16.40
C LEU A 223 -16.69 -15.90 -16.52
N SER A 224 -16.39 -14.65 -16.90
CA SER A 224 -17.42 -13.65 -17.15
C SER A 224 -18.28 -13.98 -18.39
N LYS A 225 -17.73 -14.71 -19.38
CA LYS A 225 -18.48 -15.17 -20.57
C LYS A 225 -19.40 -16.36 -20.27
N PHE A 226 -19.12 -17.13 -19.22
CA PHE A 226 -19.95 -18.30 -18.86
C PHE A 226 -21.17 -17.98 -17.99
N GLY A 227 -21.46 -16.69 -17.74
CA GLY A 227 -22.72 -16.28 -17.09
C GLY A 227 -22.91 -16.75 -15.64
N PHE A 228 -21.85 -17.28 -15.00
CA PHE A 228 -21.93 -17.79 -13.62
C PHE A 228 -21.93 -16.69 -12.55
N ILE A 229 -21.70 -15.44 -12.93
CA ILE A 229 -21.73 -14.31 -12.00
C ILE A 229 -22.46 -13.16 -12.69
N GLU A 230 -23.78 -13.14 -12.55
CA GLU A 230 -24.61 -11.97 -12.80
C GLU A 230 -24.53 -11.00 -11.61
N HIS A 231 -23.35 -10.77 -11.10
CA HIS A 231 -23.05 -9.54 -10.36
C HIS A 231 -22.43 -8.60 -11.37
N GLN A 232 -23.11 -7.48 -11.60
CA GLN A 232 -22.61 -6.38 -12.38
C GLN A 232 -21.18 -6.09 -11.88
N VAL A 233 -20.21 -6.75 -12.52
CA VAL A 233 -18.84 -6.30 -12.51
C VAL A 233 -18.91 -4.94 -13.20
N VAL A 234 -19.14 -3.91 -12.41
CA VAL A 234 -18.80 -2.57 -12.82
C VAL A 234 -17.33 -2.71 -13.18
N THR A 235 -17.08 -2.75 -14.49
CA THR A 235 -15.73 -2.65 -15.03
C THR A 235 -15.15 -1.46 -14.30
N VAL A 236 -14.31 -1.70 -13.31
CA VAL A 236 -13.52 -0.68 -12.66
C VAL A 236 -12.53 -0.29 -13.75
N ARG A 237 -12.99 0.52 -14.71
CA ARG A 237 -12.08 1.45 -15.32
C ARG A 237 -11.48 2.14 -14.13
N HIS A 238 -10.20 2.01 -13.94
CA HIS A 238 -9.42 2.87 -13.07
C HIS A 238 -9.61 4.30 -13.61
N ILE A 239 -10.80 4.84 -13.34
CA ILE A 239 -11.14 6.19 -13.73
C ILE A 239 -10.59 7.05 -12.63
N GLY A 240 -9.42 7.60 -12.97
CA GLY A 240 -9.04 8.89 -12.45
C GLY A 240 -8.62 8.90 -11.00
N ILE A 241 -7.41 8.43 -10.78
CA ILE A 241 -6.48 9.34 -10.12
C ILE A 241 -6.58 10.61 -10.94
N SER A 242 -7.03 11.70 -10.32
CA SER A 242 -7.23 12.96 -11.05
C SER A 242 -5.98 13.25 -11.89
N SER A 243 -6.14 13.66 -13.14
CA SER A 243 -5.03 14.02 -14.04
C SER A 243 -4.01 14.97 -13.40
N ALA A 244 -4.38 15.69 -12.35
CA ALA A 244 -3.49 16.48 -11.50
C ALA A 244 -2.42 15.64 -10.78
N SER A 245 -2.68 14.37 -10.42
CA SER A 245 -1.73 13.52 -9.69
C SER A 245 -0.56 13.03 -10.56
N TYR A 246 -0.76 12.97 -11.87
CA TYR A 246 0.27 12.55 -12.84
C TYR A 246 0.97 13.72 -13.55
N ASN A 247 0.75 14.94 -13.09
CA ASN A 247 1.54 16.07 -13.58
C ASN A 247 3.03 15.80 -13.25
N PRO A 248 3.94 15.88 -14.25
CA PRO A 248 5.38 15.69 -14.06
C PRO A 248 5.97 16.52 -12.92
N PHE A 249 5.51 17.74 -12.75
CA PHE A 249 5.93 18.61 -11.67
C PHE A 249 5.53 18.06 -10.29
N ASN A 250 4.31 17.56 -10.15
CA ASN A 250 3.83 16.95 -8.92
C ASN A 250 4.61 15.69 -8.57
N LEU A 251 4.94 14.84 -9.55
CA LEU A 251 5.76 13.65 -9.33
C LEU A 251 7.20 14.00 -8.91
N LEU A 252 7.79 15.02 -9.52
CA LEU A 252 9.12 15.52 -9.11
C LEU A 252 9.10 16.06 -7.69
N ILE A 253 8.11 16.86 -7.33
CA ILE A 253 7.95 17.38 -5.96
C ILE A 253 7.73 16.22 -4.99
N SER A 254 6.91 15.24 -5.32
CA SER A 254 6.71 14.05 -4.51
C SER A 254 8.00 13.29 -4.28
N PHE A 255 8.80 13.09 -5.33
CA PHE A 255 10.12 12.46 -5.19
C PHE A 255 11.03 13.22 -4.23
N ILE A 256 11.11 14.55 -4.37
CA ILE A 256 11.96 15.41 -3.52
C ILE A 256 11.44 15.38 -2.07
N ALA A 257 10.15 15.48 -1.86
CA ALA A 257 9.56 15.47 -0.52
C ALA A 257 9.79 14.17 0.23
N VAL A 258 9.60 13.04 -0.46
CA VAL A 258 9.74 11.70 0.14
C VAL A 258 11.21 11.33 0.32
N ASN A 259 12.07 11.67 -0.64
CA ASN A 259 13.42 11.12 -0.74
C ASN A 259 14.53 12.17 -0.62
N GLY A 260 14.23 13.45 -0.77
CA GLY A 260 15.25 14.50 -0.94
C GLY A 260 16.27 14.56 0.19
N LEU A 261 15.83 14.41 1.44
CA LEU A 261 16.72 14.39 2.62
C LEU A 261 17.64 13.16 2.66
N LEU A 262 17.24 12.06 2.02
CA LEU A 262 18.02 10.82 2.01
C LEU A 262 19.11 10.81 0.93
N VAL A 263 18.89 11.54 -0.17
CA VAL A 263 19.74 11.47 -1.38
C VAL A 263 21.22 11.75 -1.08
N PRO A 264 21.62 12.83 -0.36
CA PRO A 264 23.04 13.12 -0.13
C PRO A 264 23.74 11.99 0.64
N ALA A 265 23.11 11.47 1.69
CA ALA A 265 23.67 10.37 2.49
C ALA A 265 23.66 9.06 1.69
N ALA A 266 22.61 8.80 0.88
CA ALA A 266 22.53 7.63 0.02
C ALA A 266 23.63 7.62 -1.05
N LEU A 267 23.95 8.75 -1.66
CA LEU A 267 25.07 8.87 -2.62
C LEU A 267 26.41 8.52 -1.96
N LEU A 268 26.62 8.95 -0.71
CA LEU A 268 27.80 8.59 0.04
C LEU A 268 27.87 7.07 0.30
N GLY A 269 26.75 6.47 0.73
CA GLY A 269 26.64 5.01 0.94
C GLY A 269 26.88 4.22 -0.34
N LEU A 270 26.25 4.62 -1.46
CA LEU A 270 26.39 4.01 -2.78
C LEU A 270 27.83 4.03 -3.30
N ARG A 271 28.54 5.14 -3.11
CA ARG A 271 29.91 5.30 -3.58
C ARG A 271 30.88 4.36 -2.85
N HIS A 272 30.68 4.15 -1.55
CA HIS A 272 31.61 3.36 -0.71
C HIS A 272 31.31 1.88 -0.70
N GLU A 273 30.06 1.50 -0.98
CA GLU A 273 29.66 0.09 -0.94
C GLU A 273 29.94 -0.61 -2.27
N LYS A 274 30.88 -1.57 -2.28
CA LYS A 274 31.25 -2.32 -3.49
C LYS A 274 30.49 -3.65 -3.62
N ASN A 275 30.02 -4.22 -2.51
CA ASN A 275 29.48 -5.57 -2.45
C ASN A 275 27.95 -5.63 -2.69
N ALA A 276 27.24 -4.53 -2.51
CA ALA A 276 25.78 -4.47 -2.63
C ALA A 276 25.27 -4.43 -4.08
N LYS A 277 25.84 -5.24 -4.97
CA LYS A 277 25.50 -5.22 -6.42
C LYS A 277 24.01 -5.43 -6.67
N ILE A 278 23.38 -6.39 -5.98
CA ILE A 278 21.96 -6.69 -6.16
C ILE A 278 21.06 -5.54 -5.70
N LEU A 279 21.38 -4.90 -4.56
CA LEU A 279 20.66 -3.74 -4.07
C LEU A 279 20.80 -2.52 -5.00
N LYS A 280 21.98 -2.33 -5.61
CA LYS A 280 22.21 -1.27 -6.60
C LYS A 280 21.40 -1.49 -7.89
N ILE A 281 21.31 -2.74 -8.35
CA ILE A 281 20.48 -3.10 -9.50
C ILE A 281 19.02 -2.81 -9.19
N ALA A 282 18.52 -3.26 -8.04
CA ALA A 282 17.16 -3.01 -7.62
C ALA A 282 16.87 -1.50 -7.47
N LEU A 283 17.77 -0.72 -6.87
CA LEU A 283 17.63 0.73 -6.79
C LEU A 283 17.58 1.39 -8.17
N LEU A 284 18.42 0.96 -9.11
CA LEU A 284 18.44 1.51 -10.46
C LEU A 284 17.10 1.27 -11.18
N ILE A 285 16.53 0.06 -11.05
CA ILE A 285 15.22 -0.27 -11.62
C ILE A 285 14.12 0.60 -10.97
N ASN A 286 14.18 0.78 -9.66
CA ASN A 286 13.21 1.64 -8.95
C ASN A 286 13.31 3.12 -9.39
N ILE A 287 14.53 3.64 -9.56
CA ILE A 287 14.74 5.01 -10.08
C ILE A 287 14.13 5.11 -11.49
N PHE A 288 14.40 4.13 -12.36
CA PHE A 288 13.80 4.10 -13.70
C PHE A 288 12.26 4.09 -13.62
N GLY A 289 11.67 3.26 -12.76
CA GLY A 289 10.22 3.25 -12.52
C GLY A 289 9.68 4.58 -12.00
N SER A 290 10.39 5.22 -11.05
CA SER A 290 10.01 6.54 -10.48
C SER A 290 9.99 7.67 -11.52
N PHE A 291 10.83 7.59 -12.54
CA PHE A 291 10.92 8.57 -13.62
C PHE A 291 10.38 8.05 -14.97
N SER A 292 9.62 6.95 -14.96
CA SER A 292 9.02 6.35 -16.16
C SER A 292 8.09 7.31 -16.91
N TRP A 293 7.46 8.25 -16.20
CA TRP A 293 6.63 9.31 -16.79
C TRP A 293 7.36 10.23 -17.77
N ILE A 294 8.71 10.30 -17.74
CA ILE A 294 9.50 11.06 -18.70
C ILE A 294 9.44 10.38 -20.07
N LEU A 295 9.46 9.03 -20.09
CA LEU A 295 9.44 8.25 -21.32
C LEU A 295 8.02 7.93 -21.78
N PHE A 296 7.10 7.78 -20.83
CA PHE A 296 5.71 7.41 -21.06
C PHE A 296 4.77 8.43 -20.37
N PRO A 297 4.72 9.68 -20.88
CA PRO A 297 3.81 10.69 -20.33
C PRO A 297 2.37 10.23 -20.55
N ASN A 298 1.54 10.37 -19.56
CA ASN A 298 0.12 9.95 -19.54
C ASN A 298 -0.13 8.44 -19.39
N ASP A 299 0.86 7.59 -19.17
CA ASP A 299 0.63 6.19 -18.85
C ASP A 299 0.48 6.01 -17.33
N GLU A 300 -0.77 6.03 -16.88
CA GLU A 300 -1.12 5.83 -15.47
C GLU A 300 -0.88 4.39 -14.99
N SER A 301 -0.76 3.43 -15.92
CA SER A 301 -0.56 2.02 -15.59
C SER A 301 0.80 1.74 -14.93
N LEU A 302 1.78 2.62 -15.16
CA LEU A 302 3.12 2.51 -14.59
C LEU A 302 3.20 2.92 -13.11
N VAL A 303 2.17 3.54 -12.57
CA VAL A 303 2.04 3.88 -11.13
C VAL A 303 3.31 4.52 -10.55
N ALA A 304 3.84 5.56 -11.21
CA ALA A 304 5.12 6.20 -10.88
C ALA A 304 5.26 6.62 -9.41
N ASN A 305 4.17 7.04 -8.77
CA ASN A 305 4.13 7.38 -7.34
C ASN A 305 4.49 6.19 -6.43
N ARG A 306 4.05 4.96 -6.73
CA ARG A 306 4.47 3.77 -5.97
C ARG A 306 5.96 3.47 -6.14
N TRP A 307 6.50 3.65 -7.35
CA TRP A 307 7.94 3.53 -7.59
C TRP A 307 8.75 4.56 -6.79
N ILE A 308 8.24 5.77 -6.60
CA ILE A 308 8.87 6.81 -5.75
C ILE A 308 9.03 6.32 -4.31
N ILE A 309 7.98 5.68 -3.75
CA ILE A 309 8.01 5.10 -2.40
C ILE A 309 9.01 3.94 -2.32
N LEU A 310 8.94 2.99 -3.27
CA LEU A 310 9.88 1.87 -3.32
C LEU A 310 11.34 2.33 -3.46
N THR A 311 11.60 3.34 -4.30
CA THR A 311 12.92 3.98 -4.41
C THR A 311 13.38 4.50 -3.05
N GLY A 312 12.49 5.11 -2.28
CA GLY A 312 12.79 5.63 -0.95
C GLY A 312 13.22 4.55 0.05
N ILE A 313 12.66 3.34 -0.04
CA ILE A 313 13.09 2.22 0.81
C ILE A 313 14.55 1.86 0.53
N PHE A 314 14.94 1.72 -0.74
CA PHE A 314 16.34 1.42 -1.11
C PHE A 314 17.28 2.59 -0.81
N LEU A 315 16.86 3.83 -1.07
CA LEU A 315 17.64 5.01 -0.72
C LEU A 315 17.86 5.09 0.79
N SER A 316 16.88 4.71 1.61
CA SER A 316 16.99 4.68 3.07
C SER A 316 18.10 3.71 3.54
N ILE A 317 18.22 2.53 2.91
CA ILE A 317 19.29 1.58 3.22
C ILE A 317 20.67 2.18 2.91
N PHE A 318 20.83 2.77 1.73
CA PHE A 318 22.11 3.39 1.37
C PHE A 318 22.38 4.68 2.17
N ALA A 319 21.36 5.44 2.54
CA ALA A 319 21.50 6.61 3.40
C ALA A 319 21.94 6.24 4.82
N GLY A 320 21.35 5.20 5.40
CA GLY A 320 21.78 4.66 6.70
C GLY A 320 23.23 4.22 6.68
N ASN A 321 23.65 3.51 5.61
CA ASN A 321 25.07 3.17 5.42
C ASN A 321 25.96 4.42 5.24
N GLY A 322 25.46 5.43 4.51
CA GLY A 322 26.15 6.71 4.36
C GLY A 322 26.37 7.44 5.69
N PHE A 323 25.38 7.46 6.58
CA PHE A 323 25.52 8.03 7.93
C PHE A 323 26.52 7.23 8.78
N ILE A 324 26.57 5.91 8.68
CA ILE A 324 27.57 5.07 9.34
C ILE A 324 28.99 5.46 8.85
N ILE A 325 29.17 5.60 7.54
CA ILE A 325 30.46 6.02 6.97
C ILE A 325 30.84 7.44 7.42
N LEU A 326 29.88 8.35 7.41
CA LEU A 326 30.09 9.74 7.84
C LEU A 326 30.50 9.81 9.32
N SER A 327 29.81 9.07 10.19
CA SER A 327 30.12 9.01 11.62
C SER A 327 31.54 8.50 11.87
N LYS A 328 31.97 7.47 11.14
CA LYS A 328 33.36 6.95 11.21
C LYS A 328 34.39 7.99 10.77
N ARG A 329 34.10 8.80 9.76
CA ARG A 329 35.01 9.84 9.27
C ARG A 329 35.13 11.04 10.21
N ILE A 330 34.02 11.49 10.79
CA ILE A 330 34.02 12.58 11.75
C ILE A 330 34.77 12.19 13.02
N CYS A 331 34.70 10.92 13.39
CA CYS A 331 35.22 10.41 14.65
C CYS A 331 36.59 9.71 14.54
N VAL A 332 37.36 9.98 13.47
CA VAL A 332 38.70 9.36 13.17
C VAL A 332 39.68 9.39 14.35
N ARG A 333 39.53 10.31 15.32
CA ARG A 333 40.40 10.40 16.50
C ARG A 333 39.91 9.66 17.76
N LYS A 334 38.60 9.30 17.86
CA LYS A 334 38.05 8.58 19.03
C LYS A 334 36.85 7.71 18.61
N SER A 335 37.03 6.39 18.49
CA SER A 335 35.96 5.45 18.06
C SER A 335 34.68 5.51 18.92
N LYS A 336 34.79 5.93 20.19
CA LYS A 336 33.63 6.11 21.11
C LYS A 336 32.69 7.26 20.74
N THR A 337 33.12 8.24 19.91
CA THR A 337 32.29 9.40 19.53
C THR A 337 31.42 9.15 18.29
N ALA A 338 31.59 8.03 17.59
CA ALA A 338 30.74 7.67 16.44
C ALA A 338 29.29 7.35 16.85
N TYR A 339 29.09 6.70 17.99
CA TYR A 339 27.74 6.32 18.46
C TYR A 339 26.83 7.51 18.78
N PRO A 340 27.27 8.61 19.44
CA PRO A 340 26.44 9.79 19.63
C PRO A 340 25.94 10.40 18.32
N VAL A 341 26.75 10.44 17.27
CA VAL A 341 26.31 10.95 15.95
C VAL A 341 25.20 10.10 15.37
N LEU A 342 25.33 8.77 15.46
CA LEU A 342 24.30 7.84 15.00
C LEU A 342 23.00 7.97 15.82
N LEU A 343 23.10 8.13 17.14
CA LEU A 343 21.95 8.35 18.01
C LEU A 343 21.24 9.66 17.71
N ILE A 344 21.97 10.75 17.48
CA ILE A 344 21.40 12.04 17.07
C ILE A 344 20.67 11.88 15.72
N THR A 345 21.26 11.15 14.77
CA THR A 345 20.61 10.88 13.48
C THR A 345 19.28 10.13 13.68
N ILE A 346 19.27 9.06 14.50
CA ILE A 346 18.02 8.34 14.83
C ILE A 346 17.02 9.29 15.51
N ALA A 347 17.45 10.15 16.43
CA ALA A 347 16.55 11.05 17.14
C ALA A 347 15.88 12.04 16.17
N ILE A 348 16.64 12.63 15.25
CA ILE A 348 16.11 13.57 14.25
C ILE A 348 15.08 12.88 13.35
N PHE A 349 15.47 11.76 12.71
CA PHE A 349 14.55 11.02 11.82
C PHE A 349 13.43 10.33 12.60
N GLY A 350 13.68 9.96 13.87
CA GLY A 350 12.68 9.42 14.78
C GLY A 350 11.56 10.42 15.07
N ILE A 351 11.88 11.68 15.33
CA ILE A 351 10.88 12.73 15.52
C ILE A 351 10.00 12.86 14.28
N ILE A 352 10.60 12.86 13.09
CA ILE A 352 9.88 12.92 11.82
C ILE A 352 8.95 11.69 11.67
N GLY A 353 9.47 10.48 11.88
CA GLY A 353 8.71 9.24 11.79
C GLY A 353 7.57 9.17 12.80
N ILE A 354 7.83 9.51 14.07
CA ILE A 354 6.81 9.51 15.13
C ILE A 354 5.72 10.55 14.84
N SER A 355 6.08 11.72 14.30
CA SER A 355 5.09 12.71 13.87
C SER A 355 4.17 12.14 12.81
N TYR A 356 4.69 11.43 11.82
CA TYR A 356 3.89 10.77 10.78
C TYR A 356 2.98 9.66 11.35
N ILE A 357 3.45 8.91 12.35
CA ILE A 357 2.71 7.82 12.99
C ILE A 357 1.54 8.32 13.84
N ALA A 358 1.78 9.33 14.67
CA ALA A 358 0.89 9.70 15.78
C ALA A 358 0.13 11.02 15.58
N SER A 359 0.58 11.87 14.66
CA SER A 359 -0.07 13.16 14.45
C SER A 359 -1.42 13.02 13.77
N PRO A 360 -2.42 13.84 14.08
CA PRO A 360 -3.66 13.89 13.33
C PRO A 360 -3.39 14.30 11.87
N TYR A 361 -4.31 13.96 10.98
CA TYR A 361 -4.22 14.18 9.54
C TYR A 361 -3.76 15.60 9.12
N ARG A 362 -4.05 16.61 9.92
CA ARG A 362 -3.56 17.98 9.75
C ARG A 362 -2.29 18.24 10.59
N SER A 363 -1.30 17.40 10.41
CA SER A 363 -0.01 17.57 11.09
C SER A 363 0.63 18.92 10.76
N PRO A 364 1.25 19.58 11.77
CA PRO A 364 2.01 20.81 11.56
C PRO A 364 3.34 20.60 10.79
N PHE A 365 3.58 19.42 10.24
CA PHE A 365 4.80 19.13 9.51
C PHE A 365 4.80 19.86 8.16
N VAL A 366 5.41 21.03 8.13
CA VAL A 366 5.38 22.01 7.02
C VAL A 366 5.74 21.40 5.66
N LEU A 367 6.68 20.43 5.59
CA LEU A 367 7.06 19.76 4.35
C LEU A 367 5.88 18.99 3.73
N TYR A 368 5.04 18.37 4.53
CA TYR A 368 3.85 17.65 4.05
C TYR A 368 2.72 18.60 3.66
N GLU A 369 2.52 19.69 4.37
CA GLU A 369 1.52 20.70 4.00
C GLU A 369 1.85 21.35 2.64
N ILE A 370 3.12 21.65 2.38
CA ILE A 370 3.59 22.19 1.09
C ILE A 370 3.33 21.20 -0.05
N VAL A 371 3.49 19.91 0.21
CA VAL A 371 3.42 18.84 -0.80
C VAL A 371 2.03 18.24 -0.92
N ARG A 372 1.16 18.47 0.05
CA ARG A 372 -0.19 17.89 0.15
C ARG A 372 -1.02 18.06 -1.14
N GLY A 373 -0.96 19.23 -1.76
CA GLY A 373 -1.63 19.50 -3.04
C GLY A 373 -1.01 18.74 -4.23
N CYS A 374 0.22 18.28 -4.11
CA CYS A 374 1.00 17.63 -5.16
C CYS A 374 0.99 16.10 -5.04
N ILE A 375 0.94 15.56 -3.81
CA ILE A 375 1.03 14.12 -3.54
C ILE A 375 -0.37 13.47 -3.56
N GLY A 376 -1.43 14.25 -3.29
CA GLY A 376 -2.81 13.77 -3.30
C GLY A 376 -3.12 12.75 -2.20
N SER A 377 -4.12 11.92 -2.44
CA SER A 377 -4.59 10.89 -1.50
C SER A 377 -3.65 9.68 -1.35
N PHE A 378 -2.61 9.58 -2.18
CA PHE A 378 -1.66 8.47 -2.13
C PHE A 378 -0.70 8.51 -0.94
N GLU A 379 -0.47 9.67 -0.38
CA GLU A 379 0.42 9.86 0.75
C GLU A 379 -0.30 10.73 1.79
N PRO A 380 -1.06 10.11 2.69
CA PRO A 380 -1.68 10.83 3.78
C PRO A 380 -0.60 11.50 4.63
N VAL A 381 -0.94 12.63 5.20
CA VAL A 381 -0.05 13.40 6.07
C VAL A 381 0.23 12.67 7.39
N SER A 382 -0.55 11.65 7.70
CA SER A 382 -0.46 10.84 8.91
C SER A 382 -0.90 9.41 8.67
N MET A 383 -0.38 8.48 9.47
CA MET A 383 -0.88 7.10 9.50
C MET A 383 -2.27 6.98 10.16
N GLN A 384 -2.75 8.04 10.87
CA GLN A 384 -4.08 8.07 11.50
C GLN A 384 -5.20 8.36 10.50
N PHE A 385 -5.20 7.58 9.42
CA PHE A 385 -6.11 7.73 8.30
C PHE A 385 -6.49 6.36 7.72
N ASN A 386 -7.72 6.23 7.24
CA ASN A 386 -8.15 5.13 6.39
C ASN A 386 -8.85 5.69 5.14
N SER A 387 -10.16 5.59 5.01
CA SER A 387 -10.93 6.35 4.01
C SER A 387 -11.14 7.81 4.43
N LEU A 388 -11.05 8.07 5.74
CA LEU A 388 -11.20 9.36 6.41
C LEU A 388 -10.16 9.45 7.53
N ASP A 389 -10.07 10.61 8.21
CA ASP A 389 -9.36 10.67 9.50
C ASP A 389 -10.05 9.70 10.48
N VAL A 390 -9.25 8.92 11.21
CA VAL A 390 -9.77 7.92 12.15
C VAL A 390 -10.76 8.53 13.17
N LYS A 391 -10.58 9.79 13.55
CA LYS A 391 -11.49 10.52 14.43
C LYS A 391 -12.88 10.78 13.83
N GLU A 392 -13.00 10.71 12.52
CA GLU A 392 -14.25 10.95 11.79
C GLU A 392 -15.08 9.67 11.62
N ASN A 393 -14.48 8.48 11.86
CA ASN A 393 -15.17 7.20 11.71
C ASN A 393 -16.44 7.07 12.56
N PRO A 394 -16.52 7.53 13.83
CA PRO A 394 -17.77 7.46 14.60
C PRO A 394 -18.92 8.18 13.91
N MET A 395 -18.67 9.34 13.27
CA MET A 395 -19.71 10.09 12.55
C MET A 395 -20.14 9.37 11.27
N LEU A 396 -19.19 8.75 10.57
CA LEU A 396 -19.48 7.93 9.39
C LEU A 396 -20.37 6.73 9.76
N LEU A 397 -19.98 5.98 10.79
CA LEU A 397 -20.72 4.81 11.26
C LEU A 397 -22.13 5.17 11.74
N SER A 398 -22.27 6.28 12.47
CA SER A 398 -23.59 6.79 12.88
C SER A 398 -24.48 7.14 11.68
N ALA A 399 -23.89 7.65 10.60
CA ALA A 399 -24.65 7.94 9.38
C ALA A 399 -25.07 6.66 8.65
N ILE A 400 -24.22 5.61 8.61
CA ILE A 400 -24.57 4.30 8.05
C ILE A 400 -25.65 3.63 8.89
N GLU A 401 -25.55 3.68 10.21
CA GLU A 401 -26.57 3.18 11.13
C GLU A 401 -27.92 3.88 10.91
N TRP A 402 -27.89 5.21 10.67
CA TRP A 402 -29.10 5.94 10.34
C TRP A 402 -29.75 5.40 9.03
N ILE A 403 -28.96 5.10 7.99
CA ILE A 403 -29.45 4.46 6.76
C ILE A 403 -30.12 3.13 7.09
N ASN A 404 -29.45 2.27 7.85
CA ASN A 404 -29.96 0.95 8.21
C ASN A 404 -31.30 1.02 8.95
N LYS A 405 -31.50 2.02 9.82
CA LYS A 405 -32.73 2.20 10.59
C LYS A 405 -33.86 2.92 9.84
N ASN A 406 -33.54 3.84 8.90
CA ASN A 406 -34.50 4.77 8.34
C ASN A 406 -34.78 4.55 6.85
N THR A 407 -34.13 3.58 6.19
CA THR A 407 -34.38 3.24 4.79
C THR A 407 -34.91 1.82 4.67
N THR A 408 -35.63 1.55 3.58
CA THR A 408 -36.11 0.18 3.30
C THR A 408 -34.98 -0.76 2.88
N PRO A 409 -35.12 -2.09 3.05
CA PRO A 409 -34.09 -3.06 2.68
C PRO A 409 -33.64 -3.04 1.20
N ASN A 410 -34.46 -2.47 0.30
CA ASN A 410 -34.15 -2.34 -1.13
C ASN A 410 -33.70 -0.92 -1.51
N ALA A 411 -33.23 -0.13 -0.55
CA ALA A 411 -32.72 1.21 -0.81
C ALA A 411 -31.40 1.16 -1.60
N ILE A 412 -31.27 2.07 -2.54
CA ILE A 412 -30.07 2.29 -3.33
C ILE A 412 -29.29 3.45 -2.71
N ILE A 413 -28.10 3.17 -2.21
CA ILE A 413 -27.21 4.16 -1.62
C ILE A 413 -26.13 4.50 -2.64
N ILE A 414 -25.92 5.77 -2.89
CA ILE A 414 -24.97 6.28 -3.88
C ILE A 414 -23.97 7.17 -3.18
N GLY A 415 -22.68 6.89 -3.32
CA GLY A 415 -21.65 7.65 -2.64
C GLY A 415 -20.29 7.63 -3.33
N ALA A 416 -19.30 8.18 -2.66
CA ALA A 416 -17.93 8.23 -3.15
C ALA A 416 -17.22 6.87 -2.97
N ASN A 417 -16.33 6.56 -3.90
CA ASN A 417 -15.62 5.28 -3.93
C ASN A 417 -14.78 5.02 -2.66
N HIS A 418 -14.20 6.04 -2.06
CA HIS A 418 -13.36 5.87 -0.86
C HIS A 418 -14.13 5.39 0.37
N LEU A 419 -15.47 5.46 0.37
CA LEU A 419 -16.34 4.97 1.44
C LEU A 419 -16.81 3.52 1.23
N ARG A 420 -16.43 2.90 0.12
CA ARG A 420 -16.90 1.58 -0.28
C ARG A 420 -16.70 0.52 0.80
N GLY A 421 -15.51 0.42 1.39
CA GLY A 421 -15.21 -0.61 2.36
C GLY A 421 -16.08 -0.52 3.61
N TRP A 422 -16.33 0.68 4.13
CA TRP A 422 -17.23 0.89 5.24
C TRP A 422 -18.67 0.52 4.89
N MET A 423 -19.12 0.86 3.68
CA MET A 423 -20.46 0.49 3.23
C MET A 423 -20.60 -1.03 3.06
N GLU A 424 -19.60 -1.72 2.53
CA GLU A 424 -19.62 -3.18 2.39
C GLU A 424 -19.63 -3.90 3.75
N LEU A 425 -19.03 -3.33 4.77
CA LEU A 425 -18.95 -3.92 6.11
C LEU A 425 -20.17 -3.64 6.98
N GLU A 426 -20.72 -2.44 6.90
CA GLU A 426 -21.67 -1.93 7.88
C GLU A 426 -23.10 -1.75 7.33
N LEU A 427 -23.28 -1.81 6.00
CA LEU A 427 -24.60 -1.69 5.39
C LEU A 427 -25.34 -3.04 5.51
N GLU A 428 -26.55 -3.03 6.09
CA GLU A 428 -27.34 -4.25 6.25
C GLU A 428 -27.79 -4.84 4.91
N GLN A 429 -27.98 -6.16 4.91
CA GLN A 429 -28.37 -6.93 3.73
C GLN A 429 -29.65 -6.41 3.06
N GLY A 430 -29.65 -6.49 1.73
CA GLY A 430 -30.75 -6.05 0.88
C GLY A 430 -30.61 -4.62 0.35
N ARG A 431 -29.83 -3.75 1.04
CA ARG A 431 -29.44 -2.43 0.52
C ARG A 431 -28.27 -2.57 -0.42
N THR A 432 -28.22 -1.74 -1.47
CA THR A 432 -27.14 -1.75 -2.43
C THR A 432 -26.37 -0.44 -2.39
N PHE A 433 -25.04 -0.52 -2.40
CA PHE A 433 -24.17 0.63 -2.48
C PHE A 433 -23.55 0.74 -3.88
N HIS A 434 -23.78 1.88 -4.53
CA HIS A 434 -23.16 2.22 -5.80
C HIS A 434 -22.23 3.41 -5.60
N PHE A 435 -21.00 3.27 -6.08
CA PHE A 435 -19.99 4.30 -5.93
C PHE A 435 -19.57 4.89 -7.27
N PHE A 436 -19.30 6.18 -7.26
CA PHE A 436 -18.89 6.93 -8.44
C PHE A 436 -17.77 7.90 -8.09
N ASN A 437 -16.88 8.08 -9.06
CA ASN A 437 -15.78 9.05 -8.94
C ASN A 437 -16.10 10.40 -9.58
N SER A 438 -17.26 10.52 -10.23
CA SER A 438 -17.68 11.75 -10.90
C SER A 438 -19.17 12.04 -10.73
N LYS A 439 -19.54 13.33 -10.72
CA LYS A 439 -20.93 13.79 -10.70
C LYS A 439 -21.71 13.30 -11.93
N GLU A 440 -21.04 13.21 -13.07
CA GLU A 440 -21.65 12.75 -14.32
C GLU A 440 -22.01 11.26 -14.24
N GLY A 441 -21.16 10.44 -13.65
CA GLY A 441 -21.46 9.03 -13.37
C GLY A 441 -22.69 8.87 -12.49
N ILE A 442 -22.82 9.65 -11.43
CA ILE A 442 -23.98 9.67 -10.54
C ILE A 442 -25.25 10.05 -11.32
N LEU A 443 -25.19 11.12 -12.13
CA LEU A 443 -26.32 11.58 -12.93
C LEU A 443 -26.80 10.55 -13.93
N ASN A 444 -25.88 9.92 -14.66
CA ASN A 444 -26.19 8.89 -15.65
C ASN A 444 -26.82 7.66 -14.99
N PHE A 445 -26.28 7.22 -13.86
CA PHE A 445 -26.84 6.11 -13.10
C PHE A 445 -28.26 6.42 -12.62
N LEU A 446 -28.47 7.59 -12.00
CA LEU A 446 -29.78 8.00 -11.51
C LEU A 446 -30.82 8.13 -12.61
N ARG A 447 -30.46 8.67 -13.79
CA ARG A 447 -31.35 8.78 -14.95
C ARG A 447 -31.77 7.43 -15.49
N ASN A 448 -30.87 6.45 -15.48
CA ASN A 448 -31.13 5.10 -15.96
C ASN A 448 -31.98 4.29 -14.97
N THR A 449 -31.68 4.39 -13.68
CA THR A 449 -32.32 3.57 -12.64
C THR A 449 -33.72 4.09 -12.27
N LYS A 450 -33.95 5.42 -12.29
CA LYS A 450 -35.22 6.11 -11.93
C LYS A 450 -35.87 5.61 -10.64
N SER A 451 -35.09 5.06 -9.71
CA SER A 451 -35.60 4.53 -8.44
C SER A 451 -35.89 5.66 -7.47
N GLN A 452 -37.14 5.76 -7.00
CA GLN A 452 -37.54 6.74 -5.97
C GLN A 452 -36.96 6.39 -4.57
N ASN A 453 -36.37 5.21 -4.41
CA ASN A 453 -35.77 4.78 -3.15
C ASN A 453 -34.24 4.92 -3.19
N SER A 454 -33.75 6.01 -3.75
CA SER A 454 -32.33 6.31 -3.88
C SER A 454 -31.91 7.42 -2.93
N TYR A 455 -30.73 7.23 -2.33
CA TYR A 455 -30.13 8.15 -1.37
C TYR A 455 -28.70 8.48 -1.79
N LEU A 456 -28.36 9.77 -1.75
CA LEU A 456 -26.99 10.24 -1.92
C LEU A 456 -26.31 10.35 -0.56
N PHE A 457 -25.17 9.72 -0.43
CA PHE A 457 -24.32 9.77 0.73
C PHE A 457 -23.06 10.58 0.38
N SER A 458 -22.91 11.77 0.94
CA SER A 458 -21.85 12.71 0.61
C SER A 458 -21.19 13.30 1.86
N LEU A 459 -19.94 13.71 1.72
CA LEU A 459 -19.29 14.51 2.76
C LEU A 459 -19.96 15.91 2.82
N SER A 460 -20.09 16.44 4.03
CA SER A 460 -20.66 17.78 4.25
C SER A 460 -19.81 18.84 3.55
N GLY A 461 -20.44 19.65 2.71
CA GLY A 461 -19.76 20.59 1.81
C GLY A 461 -19.67 20.14 0.36
N GLU A 462 -19.82 18.86 0.07
CA GLU A 462 -19.91 18.31 -1.29
C GLU A 462 -21.36 18.17 -1.76
N ASN A 463 -22.20 19.19 -1.58
CA ASN A 463 -23.58 19.12 -2.07
C ASN A 463 -23.56 18.92 -3.60
N PRO A 464 -23.89 17.74 -4.12
CA PRO A 464 -24.01 17.55 -5.55
C PRO A 464 -25.26 18.29 -6.03
N VAL A 465 -25.07 19.49 -6.58
CA VAL A 465 -26.12 20.10 -7.37
C VAL A 465 -26.26 19.23 -8.63
N LEU A 466 -27.28 18.37 -8.62
CA LEU A 466 -27.59 17.48 -9.74
C LEU A 466 -28.60 18.18 -10.62
N SER A 467 -28.17 18.68 -11.79
CA SER A 467 -29.05 19.38 -12.72
C SER A 467 -30.26 18.49 -13.14
N GLY A 468 -31.48 18.97 -12.86
CA GLY A 468 -32.73 18.27 -13.22
C GLY A 468 -33.20 17.19 -12.24
N ILE A 469 -32.52 17.00 -11.09
CA ILE A 469 -32.92 16.06 -10.05
C ILE A 469 -33.11 16.82 -8.74
N LYS A 470 -34.27 16.66 -8.09
CA LYS A 470 -34.52 17.24 -6.76
C LYS A 470 -33.94 16.34 -5.69
N VAL A 471 -33.19 16.92 -4.78
CA VAL A 471 -32.64 16.23 -3.60
C VAL A 471 -33.13 16.93 -2.33
N LYS A 472 -33.46 16.15 -1.31
CA LYS A 472 -33.85 16.66 0.01
C LYS A 472 -32.97 16.01 1.07
N ASN A 473 -32.27 16.82 1.86
CA ASN A 473 -31.48 16.31 2.97
C ASN A 473 -32.41 15.67 4.01
N VAL A 474 -32.15 14.44 4.34
CA VAL A 474 -32.89 13.64 5.31
C VAL A 474 -32.09 13.37 6.58
N TYR A 475 -30.74 13.43 6.46
CA TYR A 475 -29.81 13.39 7.58
C TYR A 475 -28.66 14.36 7.30
N LYS A 476 -28.19 15.02 8.35
CA LYS A 476 -27.03 15.91 8.28
C LYS A 476 -26.26 15.88 9.59
N SER A 477 -24.96 15.58 9.51
CA SER A 477 -24.00 15.79 10.59
C SER A 477 -22.94 16.81 10.15
N GLU A 478 -21.94 17.07 10.97
CA GLU A 478 -20.79 17.91 10.61
C GLU A 478 -20.03 17.35 9.39
N LEU A 479 -19.90 16.02 9.32
CA LEU A 479 -19.11 15.33 8.30
C LEU A 479 -19.95 14.80 7.13
N ILE A 480 -21.17 14.30 7.38
CA ILE A 480 -21.96 13.53 6.41
C ILE A 480 -23.32 14.18 6.18
N THR A 481 -23.70 14.23 4.91
CA THR A 481 -25.04 14.58 4.49
C THR A 481 -25.66 13.43 3.69
N ILE A 482 -26.86 12.97 4.09
CA ILE A 482 -27.63 12.00 3.33
C ILE A 482 -28.82 12.72 2.73
N SER A 483 -28.97 12.62 1.41
CA SER A 483 -30.03 13.28 0.66
C SER A 483 -30.86 12.25 -0.08
N ARG A 484 -32.18 12.29 0.12
CA ARG A 484 -33.11 11.49 -0.69
C ARG A 484 -33.30 12.10 -2.07
N VAL A 485 -33.27 11.25 -3.09
CA VAL A 485 -33.41 11.64 -4.49
C VAL A 485 -34.90 11.60 -4.87
N TYR A 486 -35.38 12.64 -5.56
CA TYR A 486 -36.73 12.72 -6.10
C TYR A 486 -36.67 12.99 -7.60
N PHE A 487 -37.22 12.07 -8.36
CA PHE A 487 -37.43 12.33 -9.79
C PHE A 487 -38.70 13.12 -9.98
N PRO A 488 -38.70 14.17 -10.80
CA PRO A 488 -39.96 14.85 -11.14
C PRO A 488 -40.87 13.80 -11.80
N THR A 489 -42.03 13.57 -11.20
CA THR A 489 -43.11 12.83 -11.86
C THR A 489 -43.47 13.59 -13.12
N MET A 490 -43.26 12.97 -14.29
CA MET A 490 -43.84 13.52 -15.52
C MET A 490 -45.34 13.65 -15.30
N GLN A 491 -45.84 14.86 -15.20
CA GLN A 491 -47.30 15.07 -15.19
C GLN A 491 -47.86 14.49 -16.49
N ALA A 492 -48.89 13.70 -16.39
CA ALA A 492 -49.53 13.02 -17.53
C ALA A 492 -49.85 13.95 -18.73
N GLY A 493 -49.93 15.26 -18.50
CA GLY A 493 -50.09 16.26 -19.54
C GLY A 493 -48.86 16.55 -20.43
N GLN A 494 -47.63 16.18 -19.99
CA GLN A 494 -46.44 16.37 -20.83
C GLN A 494 -46.20 15.22 -21.81
N ILE A 495 -46.77 14.03 -21.55
CA ILE A 495 -46.70 12.88 -22.45
C ILE A 495 -47.59 13.11 -23.68
N ILE A 496 -48.72 13.80 -23.53
CA ILE A 496 -49.64 14.10 -24.63
C ILE A 496 -49.01 15.08 -25.64
N ASN A 497 -48.20 16.03 -25.17
CA ASN A 497 -47.51 16.98 -26.07
C ASN A 497 -46.35 16.40 -26.85
N MET A 498 -45.72 15.30 -26.37
CA MET A 498 -44.64 14.59 -27.11
C MET A 498 -45.21 13.67 -28.22
N ILE A 499 -46.46 13.22 -28.10
CA ILE A 499 -47.10 12.34 -29.10
C ILE A 499 -47.66 13.14 -30.27
N HIS A 500 -47.90 14.46 -30.09
CA HIS A 500 -48.45 15.34 -31.13
C HIS A 500 -47.35 16.13 -31.91
N THR A 501 -46.06 15.91 -31.63
CA THR A 501 -44.97 16.62 -32.33
C THR A 501 -44.03 15.67 -33.12
N ASN A 502 -44.43 14.43 -33.38
CA ASN A 502 -43.82 13.54 -34.35
C ASN A 502 -44.72 13.24 -35.55
#